data_d30b82fb7d1b4b28889ecbd550990ade
#
_entry.id   d30b82fb7d1b4b28889ecbd550990ade
#
_cell.length_a   1.000
_cell.length_b   1.000
_cell.length_c   1.000
_cell.angle_alpha   90.00
_cell.angle_beta   90.00
_cell.angle_gamma   90.00
#
_symmetry.space_group_name_H-M   'P 1'
#
loop_
_entity.id
_entity.type
_entity.pdbx_description
1 polymer ?
#
loop_
_entity_poly.entity_id
_entity_poly.type
_entity_poly.pdbx_seq_one_letter_code
_entity_poly.pdbx_strand_id
1 'polypeptide(L)'
;MRAPMLYLVLPGVHMPDSNKTRKPVKPEAGNYEMLYAGSPAGASLTPLLEEIRQKHGDALLAILVYGSWLRGKRDTMLDFYVLVEDYRTLDSPWQGWMCRLLPPNVYHIHHKTGEPDGMGHDLRAKYALLTLNRFCRAMQDDFHSYFWARFAQPCEVLYARDEATRDVLADAFKSASATFILRVLPAMGDSFSSSELWTHGLSLTYQCELRTESSNRGDSIYEFNPEYYDRTTIDFARDEPALDYSEPGNLFNNQSSMVARRLSSFSWWVRRVQGKLLSMARLFKAAFTFNEPLEYLLWKIERHSGLYIQPTQRQLDHPLIFAWPLLWKLYRRGAFR
;
A
#
# COMPACT_ATOMS: atom_id res chain seq x y z
N MET A 1 5.88 -18.63 -25.27
CA MET A 1 5.37 -17.45 -25.97
C MET A 1 4.98 -16.41 -24.91
N ARG A 2 5.75 -15.35 -24.75
CA ARG A 2 5.45 -14.22 -23.86
C ARG A 2 4.63 -13.23 -24.66
N ALA A 3 3.42 -12.93 -24.21
CA ALA A 3 2.61 -11.87 -24.78
C ALA A 3 3.32 -10.52 -24.52
N PRO A 4 3.44 -9.62 -25.50
CA PRO A 4 4.02 -8.31 -25.29
C PRO A 4 3.03 -7.48 -24.45
N MET A 5 3.42 -7.16 -23.22
CA MET A 5 2.77 -6.11 -22.44
C MET A 5 3.02 -4.79 -23.18
N LEU A 6 1.97 -4.18 -23.70
CA LEU A 6 2.04 -2.84 -24.28
C LEU A 6 2.40 -1.87 -23.16
N TYR A 7 3.70 -1.52 -23.09
CA TYR A 7 4.17 -0.39 -22.32
C TYR A 7 3.76 0.88 -23.06
N LEU A 8 2.72 1.57 -22.60
CA LEU A 8 2.50 2.95 -22.96
C LEU A 8 3.57 3.79 -22.22
N VAL A 9 4.80 3.74 -22.73
CA VAL A 9 5.85 4.67 -22.33
C VAL A 9 5.50 5.99 -22.97
N LEU A 10 5.09 6.96 -22.16
CA LEU A 10 4.89 8.32 -22.63
C LEU A 10 6.24 8.87 -23.14
N PRO A 11 6.35 9.33 -24.38
CA PRO A 11 7.59 9.92 -24.89
C PRO A 11 7.85 11.21 -24.12
N GLY A 12 9.03 11.32 -23.52
CA GLY A 12 9.52 12.55 -22.88
C GLY A 12 9.83 12.47 -21.39
N VAL A 13 9.55 11.36 -20.71
CA VAL A 13 10.03 11.13 -19.34
C VAL A 13 11.25 10.21 -19.43
N HIS A 14 12.43 10.81 -19.38
CA HIS A 14 13.68 10.07 -19.32
C HIS A 14 13.79 9.48 -17.90
N MET A 15 13.49 8.19 -17.74
CA MET A 15 13.87 7.47 -16.53
C MET A 15 15.41 7.43 -16.49
N PRO A 16 16.06 7.73 -15.36
CA PRO A 16 17.48 7.54 -15.24
C PRO A 16 17.84 6.08 -15.52
N ASP A 17 18.79 5.90 -16.44
CA ASP A 17 19.25 4.60 -16.92
C ASP A 17 19.81 3.80 -15.72
N SER A 18 19.14 2.74 -15.33
CA SER A 18 19.50 1.88 -14.19
C SER A 18 20.83 1.12 -14.38
N ASN A 19 21.51 1.34 -15.51
CA ASN A 19 22.74 0.63 -15.88
C ASN A 19 24.01 1.51 -15.86
N LYS A 20 23.93 2.75 -15.38
CA LYS A 20 25.15 3.49 -15.04
C LYS A 20 25.59 3.06 -13.65
N THR A 21 26.64 2.27 -13.58
CA THR A 21 27.45 2.03 -12.37
C THR A 21 27.89 3.39 -11.78
N ARG A 22 27.00 4.05 -11.06
CA ARG A 22 27.38 5.12 -10.14
C ARG A 22 28.13 4.44 -9.00
N LYS A 23 29.38 4.84 -8.77
CA LYS A 23 30.06 4.57 -7.50
C LYS A 23 29.09 4.95 -6.39
N PRO A 24 28.91 4.11 -5.36
CA PRO A 24 28.07 4.46 -4.24
C PRO A 24 28.63 5.73 -3.60
N VAL A 25 28.01 6.87 -3.89
CA VAL A 25 28.09 8.03 -3.03
C VAL A 25 27.37 7.56 -1.77
N LYS A 26 28.12 7.37 -0.67
CA LYS A 26 27.50 7.22 0.66
C LYS A 26 26.51 8.38 0.77
N PRO A 27 25.22 8.14 0.86
CA PRO A 27 24.29 9.21 1.17
C PRO A 27 24.72 9.69 2.57
N GLU A 28 25.05 10.95 2.72
CA GLU A 28 24.88 11.59 4.00
C GLU A 28 23.46 11.20 4.44
N ALA A 29 23.36 10.57 5.60
CA ALA A 29 22.13 10.06 6.14
C ALA A 29 21.15 11.23 6.34
N GLY A 30 20.53 11.63 5.27
CA GLY A 30 19.33 12.45 5.29
C GLY A 30 18.29 11.59 5.96
N ASN A 31 17.93 11.96 7.19
CA ASN A 31 17.07 11.29 8.13
C ASN A 31 15.76 10.78 7.49
N TYR A 32 15.85 9.76 6.63
CA TYR A 32 14.82 8.77 6.56
C TYR A 32 14.97 7.90 7.82
N GLU A 33 14.94 8.54 8.99
CA GLU A 33 14.68 7.84 10.23
C GLU A 33 13.27 7.28 10.11
N MET A 34 13.26 6.10 9.50
CA MET A 34 12.20 5.15 9.72
C MET A 34 12.00 5.11 11.24
N LEU A 35 10.78 5.31 11.70
CA LEU A 35 10.40 5.15 13.10
C LEU A 35 10.68 3.69 13.48
N TYR A 36 11.80 3.42 14.14
CA TYR A 36 12.44 2.12 14.25
C TYR A 36 11.91 1.22 15.35
N ALA A 37 12.32 -0.05 15.21
CA ALA A 37 12.31 -1.16 16.14
C ALA A 37 12.88 -0.85 17.54
N GLY A 38 12.45 0.16 18.16
CA GLY A 38 12.71 0.68 19.50
C GLY A 38 11.54 1.52 19.96
N SER A 39 10.54 1.73 19.08
CA SER A 39 9.35 2.44 19.52
C SER A 39 8.56 1.54 20.48
N PRO A 40 7.95 2.11 21.54
CA PRO A 40 7.04 1.39 22.45
C PRO A 40 5.92 0.64 21.71
N ALA A 41 5.64 1.06 20.48
CA ALA A 41 4.70 0.43 19.57
C ALA A 41 5.14 -0.96 19.11
N GLY A 42 6.43 -1.18 18.83
CA GLY A 42 6.95 -2.47 18.39
C GLY A 42 6.83 -3.55 19.47
N ALA A 43 7.05 -3.20 20.75
CA ALA A 43 6.96 -4.16 21.85
C ALA A 43 5.54 -4.74 22.02
N SER A 44 4.49 -3.96 21.79
CA SER A 44 3.11 -4.43 21.87
C SER A 44 2.70 -5.34 20.72
N LEU A 45 3.44 -5.37 19.61
CA LEU A 45 3.16 -6.16 18.41
C LEU A 45 3.97 -7.46 18.33
N THR A 46 4.91 -7.66 19.27
CA THR A 46 5.81 -8.83 19.28
C THR A 46 5.11 -10.17 19.05
N PRO A 47 3.95 -10.48 19.68
CA PRO A 47 3.28 -11.75 19.45
C PRO A 47 2.86 -11.98 17.99
N LEU A 48 2.35 -10.93 17.33
CA LEU A 48 1.95 -11.02 15.91
C LEU A 48 3.18 -11.17 14.99
N LEU A 49 4.25 -10.44 15.30
CA LEU A 49 5.50 -10.53 14.52
C LEU A 49 6.13 -11.92 14.64
N GLU A 50 6.11 -12.50 15.82
CA GLU A 50 6.65 -13.84 16.05
C GLU A 50 5.83 -14.92 15.34
N GLU A 51 4.50 -14.81 15.32
CA GLU A 51 3.64 -15.72 14.55
C GLU A 51 3.95 -15.65 13.04
N ILE A 52 4.16 -14.46 12.50
CA ILE A 52 4.56 -14.28 11.10
C ILE A 52 5.94 -14.89 10.84
N ARG A 53 6.91 -14.68 11.75
CA ARG A 53 8.26 -15.26 11.66
C ARG A 53 8.24 -16.78 11.69
N GLN A 54 7.48 -17.38 12.59
CA GLN A 54 7.34 -18.83 12.66
C GLN A 54 6.72 -19.40 11.39
N LYS A 55 5.72 -18.72 10.83
CA LYS A 55 5.03 -19.18 9.63
C LYS A 55 5.91 -19.13 8.37
N HIS A 56 6.73 -18.11 8.21
CA HIS A 56 7.52 -17.91 6.98
C HIS A 56 9.00 -18.30 7.12
N GLY A 57 9.49 -18.50 8.35
CA GLY A 57 10.84 -18.99 8.63
C GLY A 57 11.93 -18.16 7.93
N ASP A 58 12.91 -18.87 7.36
CA ASP A 58 14.07 -18.27 6.68
C ASP A 58 13.73 -17.51 5.39
N ALA A 59 12.55 -17.75 4.82
CA ALA A 59 12.13 -16.99 3.64
C ALA A 59 11.64 -15.57 3.98
N LEU A 60 11.40 -15.26 5.26
CA LEU A 60 10.99 -13.93 5.69
C LEU A 60 12.15 -12.93 5.56
N LEU A 61 11.93 -11.87 4.80
CA LEU A 61 12.90 -10.78 4.63
C LEU A 61 12.55 -9.55 5.44
N ALA A 62 11.27 -9.14 5.45
CA ALA A 62 10.86 -7.95 6.19
C ALA A 62 9.36 -7.97 6.56
N ILE A 63 9.04 -7.23 7.62
CA ILE A 63 7.66 -6.92 8.02
C ILE A 63 7.56 -5.39 8.13
N LEU A 64 6.60 -4.84 7.39
CA LEU A 64 6.31 -3.40 7.36
C LEU A 64 4.93 -3.16 7.95
N VAL A 65 4.76 -2.06 8.67
CA VAL A 65 3.45 -1.54 9.08
C VAL A 65 3.17 -0.21 8.41
N TYR A 66 1.93 0.01 8.02
CA TYR A 66 1.51 1.26 7.36
C TYR A 66 0.06 1.62 7.74
N GLY A 67 -0.39 2.79 7.30
CA GLY A 67 -1.80 3.15 7.35
C GLY A 67 -2.25 3.87 8.61
N SER A 68 -3.53 3.69 8.99
CA SER A 68 -4.19 4.49 10.04
C SER A 68 -3.64 4.26 11.43
N TRP A 69 -3.08 3.09 11.69
CA TRP A 69 -2.49 2.77 12.98
C TRP A 69 -1.27 3.65 13.28
N LEU A 70 -0.39 3.90 12.29
CA LEU A 70 0.74 4.82 12.44
C LEU A 70 0.28 6.26 12.72
N ARG A 71 -0.93 6.62 12.28
CA ARG A 71 -1.56 7.91 12.53
C ARG A 71 -2.36 7.95 13.84
N GLY A 72 -2.06 7.06 14.80
CA GLY A 72 -2.63 7.05 16.14
C GLY A 72 -4.03 6.41 16.28
N LYS A 73 -4.62 5.87 15.21
CA LYS A 73 -5.91 5.16 15.28
C LYS A 73 -5.71 3.74 15.79
N ARG A 74 -5.79 3.55 17.12
CA ARG A 74 -5.54 2.24 17.78
C ARG A 74 -6.70 1.26 17.64
N ASP A 75 -7.92 1.72 17.39
CA ASP A 75 -9.13 0.89 17.25
C ASP A 75 -9.26 0.23 15.86
N THR A 76 -8.24 0.33 15.01
CA THR A 76 -8.24 -0.25 13.67
C THR A 76 -7.42 -1.52 13.64
N MET A 77 -7.83 -2.46 12.77
CA MET A 77 -7.03 -3.63 12.45
C MET A 77 -5.67 -3.18 11.89
N LEU A 78 -4.60 -3.81 12.38
CA LEU A 78 -3.25 -3.56 11.90
C LEU A 78 -3.10 -4.01 10.45
N ASP A 79 -2.42 -3.19 9.66
CA ASP A 79 -2.12 -3.46 8.26
C ASP A 79 -0.61 -3.70 8.09
N PHE A 80 -0.22 -4.96 7.86
CA PHE A 80 1.17 -5.33 7.60
C PHE A 80 1.41 -5.64 6.12
N TYR A 81 2.65 -5.42 5.68
CA TYR A 81 3.23 -6.05 4.51
C TYR A 81 4.33 -7.01 4.95
N VAL A 82 4.24 -8.25 4.49
CA VAL A 82 5.21 -9.30 4.74
C VAL A 82 5.94 -9.57 3.44
N LEU A 83 7.25 -9.33 3.46
CA LEU A 83 8.11 -9.49 2.30
C LEU A 83 8.94 -10.75 2.46
N VAL A 84 8.84 -11.63 1.47
CA VAL A 84 9.53 -12.92 1.44
C VAL A 84 10.47 -13.01 0.26
N GLU A 85 11.41 -13.95 0.32
CA GLU A 85 12.33 -14.23 -0.77
C GLU A 85 11.59 -14.81 -1.98
N ASP A 86 10.73 -15.80 -1.73
CA ASP A 86 9.87 -16.43 -2.74
C ASP A 86 8.56 -16.95 -2.11
N TYR A 87 7.71 -17.57 -2.94
CA TYR A 87 6.41 -18.09 -2.51
C TYR A 87 6.42 -19.58 -2.15
N ARG A 88 7.58 -20.22 -1.95
CA ARG A 88 7.69 -21.66 -1.62
C ARG A 88 7.20 -21.97 -0.21
N THR A 89 7.18 -20.98 0.68
CA THR A 89 6.68 -21.11 2.06
C THR A 89 5.15 -21.06 2.16
N LEU A 90 4.44 -20.90 1.05
CA LEU A 90 2.98 -20.92 1.07
C LEU A 90 2.46 -22.35 1.11
N ASP A 91 1.38 -22.56 1.87
CA ASP A 91 0.78 -23.86 2.13
C ASP A 91 0.32 -24.58 0.84
N SER A 92 0.13 -23.83 -0.25
CA SER A 92 -0.33 -24.36 -1.53
C SER A 92 0.38 -23.72 -2.71
N PRO A 93 0.84 -24.52 -3.71
CA PRO A 93 1.36 -23.99 -4.98
C PRO A 93 0.38 -23.06 -5.70
N TRP A 94 -0.92 -23.31 -5.54
CA TRP A 94 -1.99 -22.46 -6.07
C TRP A 94 -1.95 -21.06 -5.50
N GLN A 95 -1.76 -20.92 -4.18
CA GLN A 95 -1.62 -19.62 -3.54
C GLN A 95 -0.40 -18.86 -4.06
N GLY A 96 0.71 -19.55 -4.28
CA GLY A 96 1.91 -18.98 -4.89
C GLY A 96 1.67 -18.49 -6.33
N TRP A 97 0.95 -19.26 -7.13
CA TRP A 97 0.56 -18.86 -8.49
C TRP A 97 -0.37 -17.65 -8.47
N MET A 98 -1.40 -17.64 -7.62
CA MET A 98 -2.31 -16.51 -7.46
C MET A 98 -1.60 -15.25 -6.98
N CYS A 99 -0.57 -15.39 -6.12
CA CYS A 99 0.23 -14.25 -5.67
C CYS A 99 1.09 -13.66 -6.79
N ARG A 100 1.61 -14.50 -7.68
CA ARG A 100 2.35 -14.04 -8.88
C ARG A 100 1.45 -13.35 -9.89
N LEU A 101 0.24 -13.87 -10.11
CA LEU A 101 -0.70 -13.33 -11.10
C LEU A 101 -1.33 -12.02 -10.63
N LEU A 102 -1.78 -11.96 -9.37
CA LEU A 102 -2.53 -10.82 -8.83
C LEU A 102 -2.08 -10.52 -7.38
N PRO A 103 -0.88 -9.94 -7.20
CA PRO A 103 -0.37 -9.59 -5.87
C PRO A 103 -1.19 -8.47 -5.21
N PRO A 104 -1.20 -8.43 -3.86
CA PRO A 104 -0.68 -9.40 -2.90
C PRO A 104 -1.69 -10.52 -2.57
N ASN A 105 -1.25 -11.58 -1.88
CA ASN A 105 -2.16 -12.38 -1.07
C ASN A 105 -2.35 -11.68 0.27
N VAL A 106 -3.56 -11.71 0.81
CA VAL A 106 -3.87 -11.12 2.12
C VAL A 106 -4.28 -12.24 3.08
N TYR A 107 -3.70 -12.22 4.26
CA TYR A 107 -3.95 -13.16 5.34
C TYR A 107 -4.36 -12.40 6.59
N HIS A 108 -5.13 -13.06 7.46
CA HIS A 108 -5.48 -12.54 8.78
C HIS A 108 -4.73 -13.32 9.85
N ILE A 109 -4.31 -12.61 10.88
CA ILE A 109 -3.77 -13.18 12.10
C ILE A 109 -4.50 -12.58 13.29
N HIS A 110 -4.71 -13.41 14.29
CA HIS A 110 -5.42 -13.04 15.49
C HIS A 110 -4.73 -13.66 16.69
N HIS A 111 -4.13 -12.83 17.51
CA HIS A 111 -3.50 -13.26 18.75
C HIS A 111 -4.39 -12.90 19.95
N LYS A 112 -4.89 -13.91 20.65
CA LYS A 112 -5.64 -13.74 21.88
C LYS A 112 -4.64 -13.71 23.04
N THR A 113 -4.46 -12.57 23.67
CA THR A 113 -3.75 -12.47 24.94
C THR A 113 -4.65 -13.07 26.01
N GLY A 114 -4.35 -14.32 26.39
CA GLY A 114 -5.05 -15.02 27.46
C GLY A 114 -4.58 -14.50 28.83
N GLU A 115 -5.03 -13.33 29.24
CA GLU A 115 -4.96 -12.95 30.65
C GLU A 115 -6.20 -13.49 31.38
N PRO A 116 -6.03 -14.06 32.60
CA PRO A 116 -7.12 -14.66 33.38
C PRO A 116 -8.24 -13.69 33.75
N ASP A 117 -7.99 -12.40 33.66
CA ASP A 117 -8.86 -11.33 34.17
C ASP A 117 -9.80 -10.73 33.10
N GLY A 118 -9.83 -11.28 31.88
CA GLY A 118 -10.75 -10.82 30.82
C GLY A 118 -10.40 -9.46 30.20
N MET A 119 -9.30 -8.81 30.58
CA MET A 119 -8.79 -7.54 30.01
C MET A 119 -7.75 -7.77 28.91
N GLY A 120 -7.60 -8.96 28.39
CA GLY A 120 -6.69 -9.24 27.29
C GLY A 120 -7.06 -8.48 26.04
N HIS A 121 -6.14 -7.67 25.54
CA HIS A 121 -6.34 -6.98 24.25
C HIS A 121 -6.18 -7.96 23.11
N ASP A 122 -7.27 -8.25 22.41
CA ASP A 122 -7.28 -9.01 21.17
C ASP A 122 -6.48 -8.26 20.10
N LEU A 123 -5.28 -8.75 19.75
CA LEU A 123 -4.49 -8.21 18.67
C LEU A 123 -4.93 -8.83 17.34
N ARG A 124 -5.45 -8.00 16.44
CA ARG A 124 -5.88 -8.42 15.11
C ARG A 124 -5.11 -7.69 14.05
N ALA A 125 -4.52 -8.44 13.13
CA ALA A 125 -3.84 -7.87 11.98
C ALA A 125 -4.22 -8.60 10.69
N LYS A 126 -4.12 -7.90 9.59
CA LYS A 126 -4.05 -8.51 8.26
C LYS A 126 -2.69 -8.19 7.67
N TYR A 127 -2.13 -9.14 6.94
CA TYR A 127 -0.90 -8.89 6.23
C TYR A 127 -1.01 -9.24 4.75
N ALA A 128 -0.41 -8.37 3.95
CA ALA A 128 -0.29 -8.53 2.50
C ALA A 128 1.08 -9.16 2.19
N LEU A 129 1.11 -10.32 1.56
CA LEU A 129 2.32 -11.07 1.25
C LEU A 129 2.79 -10.80 -0.16
N LEU A 130 4.07 -10.42 -0.32
CA LEU A 130 4.77 -10.25 -1.58
C LEU A 130 6.19 -10.80 -1.50
N THR A 131 6.81 -11.06 -2.67
CA THR A 131 8.28 -11.14 -2.70
C THR A 131 8.90 -9.75 -2.69
N LEU A 132 10.09 -9.62 -2.05
CA LEU A 132 10.83 -8.34 -2.01
C LEU A 132 11.08 -7.80 -3.44
N ASN A 133 11.47 -8.66 -4.38
CA ASN A 133 11.69 -8.27 -5.78
C ASN A 133 10.40 -7.69 -6.42
N ARG A 134 9.23 -8.32 -6.19
CA ARG A 134 7.96 -7.79 -6.71
C ARG A 134 7.59 -6.47 -6.07
N PHE A 135 7.89 -6.32 -4.76
CA PHE A 135 7.69 -5.08 -4.02
C PHE A 135 8.52 -3.95 -4.62
N CYS A 136 9.84 -4.12 -4.77
CA CYS A 136 10.72 -3.09 -5.33
C CYS A 136 10.29 -2.67 -6.75
N ARG A 137 10.01 -3.65 -7.63
CA ARG A 137 9.51 -3.33 -8.97
C ARG A 137 8.19 -2.57 -8.96
N ALA A 138 7.31 -2.85 -8.00
CA ALA A 138 6.04 -2.16 -7.89
C ALA A 138 6.18 -0.68 -7.53
N MET A 139 7.27 -0.29 -6.87
CA MET A 139 7.54 1.11 -6.52
C MET A 139 7.89 1.96 -7.74
N GLN A 140 8.42 1.35 -8.79
CA GLN A 140 8.92 2.05 -10.00
C GLN A 140 8.05 1.80 -11.22
N ASP A 141 7.72 0.54 -11.50
CA ASP A 141 7.23 0.09 -12.80
C ASP A 141 5.71 0.00 -12.89
N ASP A 142 5.01 -0.18 -11.75
CA ASP A 142 3.56 -0.38 -11.79
C ASP A 142 2.84 0.86 -12.32
N PHE A 143 2.03 0.66 -13.36
CA PHE A 143 1.19 1.73 -13.87
C PHE A 143 0.09 2.10 -12.88
N HIS A 144 -0.53 1.13 -12.19
CA HIS A 144 -1.54 1.38 -11.16
C HIS A 144 -0.91 1.86 -9.84
N SER A 145 -1.63 2.70 -9.11
CA SER A 145 -1.13 3.38 -7.90
C SER A 145 -1.09 2.51 -6.63
N TYR A 146 -1.56 1.28 -6.67
CA TYR A 146 -1.84 0.48 -5.47
C TYR A 146 -0.65 0.32 -4.51
N PHE A 147 0.57 0.14 -5.02
CA PHE A 147 1.76 -0.02 -4.19
C PHE A 147 2.50 1.30 -3.98
N TRP A 148 2.98 1.94 -5.04
CA TRP A 148 3.81 3.12 -4.90
C TRP A 148 3.11 4.27 -4.17
N ALA A 149 1.79 4.46 -4.31
CA ALA A 149 1.06 5.49 -3.57
C ALA A 149 0.97 5.22 -2.06
N ARG A 150 1.00 3.96 -1.64
CA ARG A 150 1.02 3.60 -0.21
C ARG A 150 2.38 3.81 0.40
N PHE A 151 3.43 3.41 -0.30
CA PHE A 151 4.80 3.47 0.19
C PHE A 151 5.53 4.78 -0.12
N ALA A 152 4.88 5.70 -0.82
CA ALA A 152 5.23 7.13 -0.82
C ALA A 152 4.79 7.85 0.46
N GLN A 153 3.92 7.23 1.27
CA GLN A 153 3.52 7.70 2.60
C GLN A 153 4.43 7.08 3.67
N PRO A 154 4.52 7.69 4.86
CA PRO A 154 5.28 7.11 5.98
C PRO A 154 4.85 5.67 6.29
N CYS A 155 5.82 4.79 6.40
CA CYS A 155 5.66 3.41 6.86
C CYS A 155 6.80 3.06 7.82
N GLU A 156 6.62 2.03 8.66
CA GLU A 156 7.62 1.58 9.61
C GLU A 156 8.07 0.16 9.27
N VAL A 157 9.39 -0.08 9.34
CA VAL A 157 9.98 -1.42 9.20
C VAL A 157 10.09 -2.05 10.59
N LEU A 158 9.16 -2.96 10.89
CA LEU A 158 9.13 -3.66 12.19
C LEU A 158 10.17 -4.79 12.28
N TYR A 159 10.49 -5.38 11.14
CA TYR A 159 11.50 -6.42 11.02
C TYR A 159 12.20 -6.32 9.67
N ALA A 160 13.51 -6.47 9.66
CA ALA A 160 14.31 -6.75 8.47
C ALA A 160 15.35 -7.81 8.83
N ARG A 161 15.53 -8.79 7.95
CA ARG A 161 16.43 -9.93 8.17
C ARG A 161 17.89 -9.49 8.36
N ASP A 162 18.30 -8.51 7.60
CA ASP A 162 19.67 -7.98 7.58
C ASP A 162 19.71 -6.52 7.11
N GLU A 163 20.87 -5.88 7.20
CA GLU A 163 21.08 -4.50 6.78
C GLU A 163 20.91 -4.32 5.26
N ALA A 164 21.35 -5.30 4.47
CA ALA A 164 21.15 -5.26 3.02
C ALA A 164 19.66 -5.20 2.64
N THR A 165 18.79 -5.91 3.37
CA THR A 165 17.35 -5.81 3.21
C THR A 165 16.83 -4.42 3.58
N ARG A 166 17.40 -3.77 4.62
CA ARG A 166 17.04 -2.39 5.00
C ARG A 166 17.39 -1.39 3.91
N ASP A 167 18.59 -1.50 3.34
CA ASP A 167 19.04 -0.64 2.24
C ASP A 167 18.15 -0.76 1.02
N VAL A 168 17.80 -1.99 0.63
CA VAL A 168 16.87 -2.26 -0.48
C VAL A 168 15.49 -1.66 -0.21
N LEU A 169 15.00 -1.71 1.02
CA LEU A 169 13.71 -1.09 1.39
C LEU A 169 13.79 0.43 1.34
N ALA A 170 14.87 1.04 1.84
CA ALA A 170 15.08 2.48 1.78
C ALA A 170 15.06 3.00 0.33
N ASP A 171 15.74 2.29 -0.59
CA ASP A 171 15.72 2.62 -2.02
C ASP A 171 14.33 2.43 -2.64
N ALA A 172 13.60 1.39 -2.22
CA ALA A 172 12.24 1.16 -2.68
C ALA A 172 11.28 2.29 -2.23
N PHE A 173 11.39 2.80 -1.01
CA PHE A 173 10.56 3.92 -0.52
C PHE A 173 10.89 5.24 -1.23
N LYS A 174 12.18 5.52 -1.48
CA LYS A 174 12.59 6.65 -2.31
C LYS A 174 11.98 6.56 -3.71
N SER A 175 12.06 5.37 -4.32
CA SER A 175 11.49 5.11 -5.64
C SER A 175 9.96 5.27 -5.65
N ALA A 176 9.27 4.87 -4.58
CA ALA A 176 7.82 5.05 -4.46
C ALA A 176 7.45 6.54 -4.43
N SER A 177 8.18 7.35 -3.64
CA SER A 177 7.98 8.80 -3.53
C SER A 177 8.29 9.50 -4.86
N ALA A 178 9.39 9.16 -5.52
CA ALA A 178 9.74 9.67 -6.84
C ALA A 178 8.66 9.33 -7.88
N THR A 179 8.19 8.08 -7.91
CA THR A 179 7.13 7.65 -8.81
C THR A 179 5.83 8.40 -8.54
N PHE A 180 5.48 8.60 -7.27
CA PHE A 180 4.30 9.39 -6.89
C PHE A 180 4.39 10.81 -7.46
N ILE A 181 5.47 11.52 -7.15
CA ILE A 181 5.67 12.91 -7.60
C ILE A 181 5.66 12.99 -9.13
N LEU A 182 6.44 12.17 -9.84
CA LEU A 182 6.49 12.16 -11.30
C LEU A 182 5.13 11.86 -11.96
N ARG A 183 4.30 11.03 -11.35
CA ARG A 183 2.97 10.70 -11.89
C ARG A 183 1.94 11.78 -11.62
N VAL A 184 2.07 12.51 -10.51
CA VAL A 184 1.17 13.61 -10.12
C VAL A 184 1.55 14.91 -10.81
N LEU A 185 2.84 15.21 -10.93
CA LEU A 185 3.37 16.46 -11.44
C LEU A 185 2.69 16.98 -12.72
N PRO A 186 2.45 16.19 -13.78
CA PRO A 186 1.77 16.68 -14.97
C PRO A 186 0.29 17.05 -14.75
N ALA A 187 -0.32 16.69 -13.63
CA ALA A 187 -1.68 17.06 -13.25
C ALA A 187 -1.74 18.35 -12.43
N MET A 188 -0.57 18.88 -12.01
CA MET A 188 -0.47 20.10 -11.23
C MET A 188 -0.49 21.36 -12.12
N GLY A 189 -0.83 22.51 -11.51
CA GLY A 189 -0.69 23.82 -12.13
C GLY A 189 0.77 24.20 -12.42
N ASP A 190 0.99 25.41 -12.90
CA ASP A 190 2.35 25.91 -13.22
C ASP A 190 3.20 26.12 -11.98
N SER A 191 2.58 26.52 -10.87
CA SER A 191 3.22 26.66 -9.57
C SER A 191 2.31 26.08 -8.49
N PHE A 192 2.88 25.42 -7.50
CA PHE A 192 2.15 24.76 -6.43
C PHE A 192 3.04 24.56 -5.19
N SER A 193 2.42 24.36 -4.04
CA SER A 193 3.08 23.97 -2.79
C SER A 193 3.21 22.45 -2.66
N SER A 194 4.08 22.00 -1.77
CA SER A 194 4.18 20.57 -1.40
C SER A 194 2.82 20.04 -0.90
N SER A 195 2.11 20.81 -0.08
CA SER A 195 0.77 20.44 0.40
C SER A 195 -0.20 20.17 -0.75
N GLU A 196 -0.27 21.07 -1.74
CA GLU A 196 -1.13 20.89 -2.89
C GLU A 196 -0.75 19.67 -3.73
N LEU A 197 0.55 19.41 -3.93
CA LEU A 197 1.04 18.22 -4.63
C LEU A 197 0.57 16.94 -3.96
N TRP A 198 0.79 16.82 -2.65
CA TRP A 198 0.48 15.59 -1.92
C TRP A 198 -1.03 15.40 -1.72
N THR A 199 -1.77 16.44 -1.34
CA THR A 199 -3.22 16.33 -1.14
C THR A 199 -3.93 16.00 -2.45
N HIS A 200 -3.58 16.68 -3.54
CA HIS A 200 -4.13 16.39 -4.86
C HIS A 200 -3.73 15.00 -5.35
N GLY A 201 -2.45 14.63 -5.26
CA GLY A 201 -1.94 13.33 -5.68
C GLY A 201 -2.56 12.17 -4.90
N LEU A 202 -2.66 12.29 -3.58
CA LEU A 202 -3.33 11.30 -2.74
C LEU A 202 -4.81 11.16 -3.14
N SER A 203 -5.51 12.27 -3.38
CA SER A 203 -6.89 12.23 -3.87
C SER A 203 -7.01 11.46 -5.20
N LEU A 204 -6.12 11.72 -6.17
CA LEU A 204 -6.09 10.99 -7.44
C LEU A 204 -5.87 9.49 -7.24
N THR A 205 -4.95 9.10 -6.35
CA THR A 205 -4.64 7.68 -6.09
C THR A 205 -5.78 6.97 -5.37
N TYR A 206 -6.44 7.63 -4.42
CA TYR A 206 -7.60 7.08 -3.72
C TYR A 206 -8.78 6.84 -4.67
N GLN A 207 -9.02 7.71 -5.64
CA GLN A 207 -10.04 7.52 -6.68
C GLN A 207 -9.78 6.27 -7.55
N CYS A 208 -8.56 5.75 -7.58
CA CYS A 208 -8.21 4.51 -8.29
C CYS A 208 -8.59 3.25 -7.51
N GLU A 209 -8.93 3.35 -6.23
CA GLU A 209 -9.30 2.21 -5.39
C GLU A 209 -10.82 2.11 -5.20
N LEU A 210 -11.31 0.91 -4.85
CA LEU A 210 -12.68 0.73 -4.37
C LEU A 210 -12.73 1.10 -2.89
N ARG A 211 -12.93 2.37 -2.60
CA ARG A 211 -13.10 2.87 -1.23
C ARG A 211 -14.33 3.77 -1.17
N THR A 212 -15.07 3.66 -0.08
CA THR A 212 -16.24 4.50 0.25
C THR A 212 -15.85 5.78 0.98
N GLU A 213 -14.55 6.08 1.08
CA GLU A 213 -14.04 7.15 1.93
C GLU A 213 -14.08 8.52 1.25
N SER A 214 -14.27 9.57 2.08
CA SER A 214 -14.47 10.96 1.68
C SER A 214 -13.33 11.56 0.86
N SER A 215 -13.65 12.56 0.04
CA SER A 215 -12.74 13.35 -0.80
C SER A 215 -11.61 14.05 -0.03
N ASN A 216 -11.77 14.29 1.28
CA ASN A 216 -10.83 15.07 2.11
C ASN A 216 -9.74 14.23 2.79
N ARG A 217 -9.55 12.97 2.38
CA ARG A 217 -8.56 12.10 3.04
C ARG A 217 -7.12 12.46 2.69
N GLY A 218 -6.90 13.07 1.53
CA GLY A 218 -5.57 13.58 1.14
C GLY A 218 -5.05 14.60 2.15
N ASP A 219 -5.89 15.55 2.53
CA ASP A 219 -5.56 16.60 3.49
C ASP A 219 -5.18 16.01 4.86
N SER A 220 -6.01 15.12 5.38
CA SER A 220 -5.77 14.48 6.69
C SER A 220 -4.51 13.60 6.73
N ILE A 221 -4.05 13.10 5.59
CA ILE A 221 -2.82 12.31 5.49
C ILE A 221 -1.60 13.24 5.47
N TYR A 222 -1.65 14.30 4.68
CA TYR A 222 -0.58 15.31 4.66
C TYR A 222 -0.42 15.99 6.02
N GLU A 223 -1.52 16.45 6.64
CA GLU A 223 -1.54 17.12 7.95
C GLU A 223 -0.97 16.27 9.09
N PHE A 224 -0.98 14.94 8.95
CA PHE A 224 -0.40 14.07 9.97
C PHE A 224 1.13 14.20 10.06
N ASN A 225 1.83 14.39 8.92
CA ASN A 225 3.28 14.55 8.90
C ASN A 225 3.74 15.47 7.76
N PRO A 226 3.44 16.78 7.82
CA PRO A 226 3.79 17.73 6.76
C PRO A 226 5.29 17.77 6.49
N GLU A 227 6.12 17.72 7.54
CA GLU A 227 7.57 17.77 7.43
C GLU A 227 8.15 16.65 6.57
N TYR A 228 7.61 15.43 6.69
CA TYR A 228 8.01 14.30 5.84
C TYR A 228 7.74 14.60 4.36
N TYR A 229 6.55 15.08 4.04
CA TYR A 229 6.13 15.35 2.66
C TYR A 229 6.88 16.52 2.04
N ASP A 230 7.06 17.60 2.80
CA ASP A 230 7.80 18.78 2.35
C ASP A 230 9.25 18.44 2.06
N ARG A 231 9.92 17.77 2.99
CA ARG A 231 11.30 17.33 2.84
C ARG A 231 11.46 16.38 1.64
N THR A 232 10.56 15.40 1.50
CA THR A 232 10.56 14.47 0.38
C THR A 232 10.45 15.20 -0.96
N THR A 233 9.61 16.26 -1.04
CA THR A 233 9.43 17.04 -2.26
C THR A 233 10.66 17.88 -2.56
N ILE A 234 11.25 18.52 -1.55
CA ILE A 234 12.49 19.32 -1.69
C ILE A 234 13.66 18.43 -2.13
N ASP A 235 13.85 17.28 -1.47
CA ASP A 235 14.93 16.36 -1.82
C ASP A 235 14.76 15.81 -3.24
N PHE A 236 13.53 15.53 -3.67
CA PHE A 236 13.24 15.12 -5.04
C PHE A 236 13.53 16.25 -6.05
N ALA A 237 13.16 17.50 -5.76
CA ALA A 237 13.35 18.65 -6.66
C ALA A 237 14.83 18.97 -6.91
N ARG A 238 15.74 18.59 -5.99
CA ARG A 238 17.19 18.79 -6.18
C ARG A 238 17.77 17.95 -7.31
N ASP A 239 17.19 16.78 -7.55
CA ASP A 239 17.70 15.79 -8.50
C ASP A 239 16.87 15.72 -9.81
N GLU A 240 15.66 16.31 -9.82
CA GLU A 240 14.70 16.17 -10.92
C GLU A 240 14.45 17.50 -11.65
N PRO A 241 14.91 17.64 -12.91
CA PRO A 241 14.75 18.89 -13.67
C PRO A 241 13.30 19.27 -13.98
N ALA A 242 12.36 18.30 -13.89
CA ALA A 242 10.94 18.58 -14.14
C ALA A 242 10.28 19.39 -13.02
N LEU A 243 10.96 19.54 -11.87
CA LEU A 243 10.47 20.25 -10.69
C LEU A 243 11.52 21.24 -10.22
N ASP A 244 11.25 22.53 -10.39
CA ASP A 244 12.11 23.61 -9.94
C ASP A 244 11.61 24.16 -8.60
N TYR A 245 12.52 24.33 -7.63
CA TYR A 245 12.20 24.83 -6.29
C TYR A 245 12.64 26.26 -6.10
N SER A 246 11.70 27.12 -5.77
CA SER A 246 11.95 28.55 -5.51
C SER A 246 11.91 28.88 -4.03
N GLU A 247 13.05 29.30 -3.48
CA GLU A 247 13.12 30.01 -2.19
C GLU A 247 13.05 31.53 -2.43
N PRO A 248 12.36 32.34 -1.63
CA PRO A 248 11.54 32.04 -0.46
C PRO A 248 10.06 31.87 -0.84
N GLY A 249 9.40 30.85 -0.30
CA GLY A 249 7.96 30.71 -0.47
C GLY A 249 7.49 29.26 -0.53
N ASN A 250 8.41 28.27 -0.49
CA ASN A 250 8.10 26.84 -0.59
C ASN A 250 7.22 26.50 -1.81
N LEU A 251 7.42 27.21 -2.92
CA LEU A 251 6.71 26.97 -4.17
C LEU A 251 7.58 26.18 -5.14
N PHE A 252 6.94 25.29 -5.84
CA PHE A 252 7.54 24.46 -6.88
C PHE A 252 6.98 24.86 -8.23
N ASN A 253 7.85 24.99 -9.23
CA ASN A 253 7.48 25.32 -10.60
C ASN A 253 7.47 24.03 -11.43
N ASN A 254 6.36 23.79 -12.11
CA ASN A 254 6.13 22.60 -12.91
C ASN A 254 6.73 22.76 -14.31
N GLN A 255 7.81 22.08 -14.57
CA GLN A 255 8.48 22.05 -15.87
C GLN A 255 8.00 20.91 -16.79
N SER A 256 6.88 20.26 -16.44
CA SER A 256 6.31 19.19 -17.26
C SER A 256 5.95 19.69 -18.65
N SER A 257 6.25 18.90 -19.69
CA SER A 257 5.91 19.24 -21.08
C SER A 257 4.39 19.36 -21.28
N MET A 258 3.97 20.20 -22.21
CA MET A 258 2.55 20.36 -22.57
C MET A 258 1.90 19.03 -22.99
N VAL A 259 2.66 18.14 -23.62
CA VAL A 259 2.18 16.80 -24.00
C VAL A 259 1.90 15.96 -22.77
N ALA A 260 2.82 15.95 -21.79
CA ALA A 260 2.64 15.22 -20.53
C ALA A 260 1.41 15.72 -19.77
N ARG A 261 1.20 17.03 -19.69
CA ARG A 261 0.03 17.65 -19.03
C ARG A 261 -1.28 17.28 -19.72
N ARG A 262 -1.35 17.32 -21.05
CA ARG A 262 -2.56 16.92 -21.82
C ARG A 262 -2.89 15.43 -21.65
N LEU A 263 -1.87 14.57 -21.61
CA LEU A 263 -2.04 13.14 -21.44
C LEU A 263 -2.30 12.73 -19.98
N SER A 264 -2.04 13.60 -19.01
CA SER A 264 -2.20 13.31 -17.58
C SER A 264 -3.62 12.89 -17.24
N SER A 265 -4.64 13.66 -17.66
CA SER A 265 -6.05 13.36 -17.39
C SER A 265 -6.46 11.99 -17.95
N PHE A 266 -6.03 11.67 -19.18
CA PHE A 266 -6.26 10.36 -19.79
C PHE A 266 -5.56 9.24 -19.01
N SER A 267 -4.30 9.45 -18.65
CA SER A 267 -3.50 8.50 -17.87
C SER A 267 -4.14 8.21 -16.50
N TRP A 268 -4.66 9.23 -15.80
CA TRP A 268 -5.37 9.05 -14.53
C TRP A 268 -6.73 8.39 -14.71
N TRP A 269 -7.42 8.65 -15.82
CA TRP A 269 -8.65 7.94 -16.14
C TRP A 269 -8.38 6.44 -16.33
N VAL A 270 -7.36 6.06 -17.12
CA VAL A 270 -6.95 4.66 -17.30
C VAL A 270 -6.58 4.02 -15.96
N ARG A 271 -5.80 4.72 -15.11
CA ARG A 271 -5.45 4.22 -13.76
C ARG A 271 -6.68 3.96 -12.90
N ARG A 272 -7.68 4.85 -12.96
CA ARG A 272 -8.95 4.66 -12.22
C ARG A 272 -9.69 3.41 -12.68
N VAL A 273 -9.84 3.22 -13.97
CA VAL A 273 -10.51 2.03 -14.51
C VAL A 273 -9.75 0.77 -14.14
N GLN A 274 -8.44 0.73 -14.43
CA GLN A 274 -7.58 -0.40 -14.10
C GLN A 274 -7.55 -0.69 -12.59
N GLY A 275 -7.39 0.33 -11.77
CA GLY A 275 -7.31 0.18 -10.32
C GLY A 275 -8.60 -0.39 -9.72
N LYS A 276 -9.77 0.06 -10.19
CA LYS A 276 -11.07 -0.50 -9.77
C LYS A 276 -11.23 -1.96 -10.20
N LEU A 277 -10.87 -2.29 -11.44
CA LEU A 277 -10.91 -3.67 -11.94
C LEU A 277 -9.98 -4.59 -11.15
N LEU A 278 -8.73 -4.15 -10.88
CA LEU A 278 -7.79 -4.91 -10.06
C LEU A 278 -8.24 -5.04 -8.61
N SER A 279 -8.90 -4.02 -8.06
CA SER A 279 -9.45 -4.07 -6.71
C SER A 279 -10.61 -5.08 -6.63
N MET A 280 -11.48 -5.13 -7.63
CA MET A 280 -12.54 -6.15 -7.72
C MET A 280 -11.93 -7.55 -7.86
N ALA A 281 -10.94 -7.72 -8.74
CA ALA A 281 -10.25 -9.00 -8.92
C ALA A 281 -9.56 -9.48 -7.63
N ARG A 282 -8.92 -8.57 -6.87
CA ARG A 282 -8.32 -8.89 -5.56
C ARG A 282 -9.37 -9.24 -4.53
N LEU A 283 -10.51 -8.55 -4.51
CA LEU A 283 -11.63 -8.90 -3.62
C LEU A 283 -12.18 -10.28 -3.95
N PHE A 284 -12.35 -10.57 -5.24
CA PHE A 284 -12.76 -11.90 -5.70
C PHE A 284 -11.74 -12.97 -5.31
N LYS A 285 -10.44 -12.72 -5.56
CA LYS A 285 -9.36 -13.62 -5.13
C LYS A 285 -9.36 -13.86 -3.62
N ALA A 286 -9.60 -12.84 -2.82
CA ALA A 286 -9.66 -12.95 -1.36
C ALA A 286 -10.69 -13.98 -0.92
N ALA A 287 -11.83 -14.09 -1.60
CA ALA A 287 -12.84 -15.11 -1.30
C ALA A 287 -12.35 -16.56 -1.46
N PHE A 288 -11.24 -16.79 -2.20
CA PHE A 288 -10.62 -18.12 -2.34
C PHE A 288 -9.38 -18.34 -1.46
N THR A 289 -8.79 -17.27 -0.94
CA THR A 289 -7.54 -17.33 -0.17
C THR A 289 -7.74 -17.14 1.34
N PHE A 290 -8.92 -16.70 1.76
CA PHE A 290 -9.25 -16.58 3.18
C PHE A 290 -9.67 -17.92 3.80
N ASN A 291 -9.19 -18.21 4.98
CA ASN A 291 -9.64 -19.38 5.73
C ASN A 291 -11.10 -19.25 6.22
N GLU A 292 -11.60 -18.01 6.39
CA GLU A 292 -12.99 -17.72 6.82
C GLU A 292 -13.50 -16.41 6.20
N PRO A 293 -13.64 -16.35 4.87
CA PRO A 293 -13.90 -15.09 4.18
C PRO A 293 -15.28 -14.49 4.49
N LEU A 294 -16.26 -15.36 4.74
CA LEU A 294 -17.64 -14.94 5.00
C LEU A 294 -17.79 -14.38 6.42
N GLU A 295 -17.18 -14.99 7.42
CA GLU A 295 -17.23 -14.51 8.80
C GLU A 295 -16.62 -13.10 8.93
N TYR A 296 -15.45 -12.90 8.33
CA TYR A 296 -14.82 -11.57 8.30
C TYR A 296 -15.70 -10.53 7.61
N LEU A 297 -16.30 -10.87 6.46
CA LEU A 297 -17.17 -9.96 5.73
C LEU A 297 -18.40 -9.60 6.56
N LEU A 298 -19.04 -10.58 7.19
CA LEU A 298 -20.22 -10.38 8.05
C LEU A 298 -19.87 -9.55 9.28
N TRP A 299 -18.76 -9.82 9.96
CA TRP A 299 -18.28 -9.00 11.06
C TRP A 299 -18.05 -7.53 10.63
N LYS A 300 -17.46 -7.32 9.46
CA LYS A 300 -17.22 -5.97 8.94
C LYS A 300 -18.55 -5.25 8.63
N ILE A 301 -19.51 -5.96 8.05
CA ILE A 301 -20.85 -5.43 7.75
C ILE A 301 -21.59 -5.09 9.06
N GLU A 302 -21.55 -5.99 10.04
CA GLU A 302 -22.14 -5.75 11.36
C GLU A 302 -21.60 -4.47 12.01
N ARG A 303 -20.26 -4.34 12.02
CA ARG A 303 -19.59 -3.16 12.61
C ARG A 303 -19.95 -1.83 11.91
N HIS A 304 -20.21 -1.86 10.60
CA HIS A 304 -20.51 -0.64 9.83
C HIS A 304 -22.01 -0.34 9.71
N SER A 305 -22.83 -1.36 9.67
CA SER A 305 -24.27 -1.22 9.45
C SER A 305 -25.13 -1.53 10.67
N GLY A 306 -24.56 -2.10 11.73
CA GLY A 306 -25.31 -2.61 12.90
C GLY A 306 -26.19 -3.83 12.60
N LEU A 307 -26.11 -4.40 11.40
CA LEU A 307 -26.92 -5.54 10.98
C LEU A 307 -26.22 -6.85 11.34
N TYR A 308 -26.70 -7.51 12.40
CA TYR A 308 -26.24 -8.85 12.78
C TYR A 308 -26.93 -9.92 11.93
N ILE A 309 -26.12 -10.81 11.31
CA ILE A 309 -26.61 -11.93 10.52
C ILE A 309 -25.77 -13.16 10.82
N GLN A 310 -26.43 -14.25 11.25
CA GLN A 310 -25.79 -15.54 11.39
C GLN A 310 -25.80 -16.26 10.05
N PRO A 311 -24.62 -16.60 9.49
CA PRO A 311 -24.52 -17.46 8.32
C PRO A 311 -24.88 -18.89 8.67
N THR A 312 -25.41 -19.62 7.71
CA THR A 312 -25.61 -21.07 7.85
C THR A 312 -24.30 -21.80 7.61
N GLN A 313 -24.13 -23.01 8.17
CA GLN A 313 -22.91 -23.83 7.98
C GLN A 313 -22.57 -24.01 6.48
N ARG A 314 -23.56 -24.26 5.63
CA ARG A 314 -23.37 -24.37 4.17
C ARG A 314 -22.83 -23.10 3.53
N GLN A 315 -23.16 -21.93 4.06
CA GLN A 315 -22.65 -20.65 3.59
C GLN A 315 -21.21 -20.41 4.04
N LEU A 316 -20.84 -20.92 5.20
CA LEU A 316 -19.46 -20.90 5.72
C LEU A 316 -18.56 -21.85 4.91
N ASP A 317 -19.02 -23.08 4.67
CA ASP A 317 -18.24 -24.11 3.98
C ASP A 317 -18.03 -23.80 2.49
N HIS A 318 -19.05 -23.19 1.84
CA HIS A 318 -19.03 -22.87 0.41
C HIS A 318 -19.51 -21.44 0.12
N PRO A 319 -18.79 -20.41 0.59
CA PRO A 319 -19.26 -19.01 0.52
C PRO A 319 -19.49 -18.51 -0.90
N LEU A 320 -18.73 -18.98 -1.86
CA LEU A 320 -18.83 -18.57 -3.27
C LEU A 320 -20.14 -18.99 -3.93
N ILE A 321 -20.72 -20.09 -3.47
CA ILE A 321 -21.96 -20.64 -4.05
C ILE A 321 -23.18 -20.15 -3.25
N PHE A 322 -23.12 -20.24 -1.92
CA PHE A 322 -24.27 -20.05 -1.06
C PHE A 322 -24.35 -18.68 -0.36
N ALA A 323 -23.30 -17.84 -0.44
CA ALA A 323 -23.34 -16.50 0.16
C ALA A 323 -24.05 -15.45 -0.71
N TRP A 324 -24.24 -15.67 -2.02
CA TRP A 324 -24.86 -14.71 -2.93
C TRP A 324 -26.26 -14.25 -2.50
N PRO A 325 -27.19 -15.12 -2.09
CA PRO A 325 -28.49 -14.69 -1.59
C PRO A 325 -28.38 -13.85 -0.32
N LEU A 326 -27.40 -14.16 0.54
CA LEU A 326 -27.11 -13.41 1.76
C LEU A 326 -26.58 -12.01 1.45
N LEU A 327 -25.59 -11.92 0.56
CA LEU A 327 -25.01 -10.65 0.12
C LEU A 327 -26.05 -9.76 -0.59
N TRP A 328 -26.91 -10.37 -1.42
CA TRP A 328 -28.02 -9.66 -2.05
C TRP A 328 -29.04 -9.11 -1.04
N LYS A 329 -29.38 -9.90 -0.02
CA LYS A 329 -30.25 -9.47 1.08
C LYS A 329 -29.64 -8.31 1.88
N LEU A 330 -28.33 -8.35 2.13
CA LEU A 330 -27.57 -7.28 2.78
C LEU A 330 -27.54 -6.00 1.93
N TYR A 331 -27.27 -6.14 0.63
CA TYR A 331 -27.31 -5.03 -0.31
C TYR A 331 -28.68 -4.33 -0.31
N ARG A 332 -29.78 -5.09 -0.38
CA ARG A 332 -31.15 -4.55 -0.32
C ARG A 332 -31.46 -3.87 1.02
N ARG A 333 -30.84 -4.27 2.11
CA ARG A 333 -30.96 -3.65 3.43
C ARG A 333 -30.05 -2.44 3.64
N GLY A 334 -29.29 -2.04 2.63
CA GLY A 334 -28.43 -0.86 2.69
C GLY A 334 -27.09 -1.06 3.42
N ALA A 335 -26.68 -2.30 3.67
CA ALA A 335 -25.44 -2.63 4.38
C ALA A 335 -24.16 -2.15 3.67
N PHE A 336 -24.24 -1.72 2.42
CA PHE A 336 -23.14 -1.25 1.58
C PHE A 336 -23.28 0.23 1.18
N ARG A 337 -24.13 0.97 1.88
CA ARG A 337 -24.29 2.42 1.67
C ARG A 337 -23.47 3.21 2.66
#